data_1fd70dc59086f13c37f3c7f6081518c9
#
_entry.id   1fd70dc59086f13c37f3c7f6081518c9
#
_cell.length_a   1.000
_cell.length_b   1.000
_cell.length_c   1.000
_cell.angle_alpha   90.00
_cell.angle_beta   90.00
_cell.angle_gamma   90.00
#
_symmetry.space_group_name_H-M   'P 1'
#
loop_
_entity.id
_entity.type
_entity.pdbx_description
1 polymer ?
#
loop_
_entity_poly.entity_id
_entity_poly.type
_entity_poly.pdbx_seq_one_letter_code
_entity_poly.pdbx_strand_id
1 'polypeptide(L)'
;MARIIYASDYVSQRKLFDNASAKHTADGVASILIAMLAENNINLANDALAAASAYTHETQRLKHGRQAESFEQAAKLTVKALTKNVRAIVQNLKKFYVSDIQKLGAWGATVNGNRVVIPATPDDLKTLIDAIITKHASYVLPDVSPLAVFLTENPTIDLAQMSLDAQQAIDDNDAAAAERLQKESRKQQRDVLWNPVMTHLRKIGGFLVGVFVGKEKKAGDWGYTVDDSPKAPKKQTTKVPIASTKKVTSIVIGSTLENAGAVALHVYRGGSTVGTPVIVPPGEMLGMTKGYSTITVVNPDTLTPGKFIVLRHK
;
A
#
# COMPACT_ATOMS: atom_id res chain seq x y z
N MET A 1 14.51 -5.51 24.84
CA MET A 1 13.09 -5.51 25.27
C MET A 1 12.27 -6.12 24.15
N ALA A 2 11.47 -7.09 24.48
CA ALA A 2 10.48 -7.67 23.58
C ALA A 2 9.46 -6.60 23.15
N ARG A 3 8.92 -6.76 21.98
CA ARG A 3 7.86 -5.87 21.49
C ARG A 3 6.69 -6.69 20.94
N ILE A 4 5.50 -6.11 20.99
CA ILE A 4 4.33 -6.68 20.34
C ILE A 4 4.36 -6.30 18.87
N ILE A 5 4.10 -7.31 18.02
CA ILE A 5 3.84 -7.13 16.59
C ILE A 5 2.33 -7.10 16.39
N TYR A 6 1.84 -6.00 15.84
CA TYR A 6 0.44 -5.89 15.46
C TYR A 6 0.29 -6.16 13.96
N ALA A 7 -0.66 -7.02 13.61
CA ALA A 7 -1.01 -7.24 12.21
C ALA A 7 -1.51 -5.95 11.56
N SER A 8 -1.27 -5.80 10.27
CA SER A 8 -1.73 -4.64 9.50
C SER A 8 -3.15 -4.80 8.98
N ASP A 9 -3.63 -6.04 8.84
CA ASP A 9 -4.95 -6.34 8.31
C ASP A 9 -6.02 -6.43 9.42
N TYR A 10 -7.24 -6.04 9.07
CA TYR A 10 -8.37 -6.00 9.99
C TYR A 10 -8.74 -7.37 10.57
N VAL A 11 -8.66 -8.44 9.76
CA VAL A 11 -9.09 -9.78 10.19
C VAL A 11 -8.20 -10.32 11.31
N SER A 12 -6.87 -10.17 11.14
CA SER A 12 -5.89 -10.58 12.16
C SER A 12 -5.97 -9.70 13.42
N GLN A 13 -6.22 -8.41 13.25
CA GLN A 13 -6.45 -7.50 14.39
C GLN A 13 -7.72 -7.87 15.15
N ARG A 14 -8.80 -8.22 14.44
CA ARG A 14 -10.04 -8.67 15.06
C ARG A 14 -9.84 -9.96 15.84
N LYS A 15 -9.11 -10.94 15.28
CA LYS A 15 -8.79 -12.19 15.98
C LYS A 15 -7.99 -11.92 17.26
N LEU A 16 -7.07 -10.95 17.24
CA LEU A 16 -6.33 -10.52 18.44
C LEU A 16 -7.30 -10.00 19.51
N PHE A 17 -8.26 -9.13 19.14
CA PHE A 17 -9.25 -8.62 20.07
C PHE A 17 -10.09 -9.75 20.67
N ASP A 18 -10.58 -10.67 19.85
CA ASP A 18 -11.41 -11.80 20.28
C ASP A 18 -10.65 -12.69 21.28
N ASN A 19 -9.37 -12.98 21.01
CA ASN A 19 -8.51 -13.76 21.92
C ASN A 19 -8.27 -13.04 23.25
N ALA A 20 -7.94 -11.75 23.21
CA ALA A 20 -7.68 -10.96 24.43
C ALA A 20 -8.95 -10.85 25.30
N SER A 21 -10.10 -10.60 24.67
CA SER A 21 -11.39 -10.53 25.35
C SER A 21 -11.82 -11.87 25.94
N ALA A 22 -11.67 -12.96 25.18
CA ALA A 22 -11.98 -14.32 25.64
C ALA A 22 -11.10 -14.72 26.83
N LYS A 23 -9.79 -14.42 26.78
CA LYS A 23 -8.88 -14.70 27.91
C LYS A 23 -9.26 -13.90 29.14
N HIS A 24 -9.57 -12.59 28.98
CA HIS A 24 -10.04 -11.77 30.10
C HIS A 24 -11.30 -12.33 30.74
N THR A 25 -12.28 -12.74 29.93
CA THR A 25 -13.53 -13.35 30.39
C THR A 25 -13.29 -14.68 31.11
N ALA A 26 -12.42 -15.53 30.56
CA ALA A 26 -12.07 -16.82 31.16
C ALA A 26 -11.37 -16.68 32.52
N ASP A 27 -10.50 -15.69 32.66
CA ASP A 27 -9.78 -15.41 33.90
C ASP A 27 -10.72 -14.75 34.96
N GLY A 28 -11.81 -14.15 34.55
CA GLY A 28 -12.80 -13.53 35.45
C GLY A 28 -12.16 -12.54 36.45
N VAL A 29 -12.47 -12.74 37.73
CA VAL A 29 -11.94 -11.92 38.82
C VAL A 29 -10.41 -12.04 39.03
N ALA A 30 -9.79 -13.08 38.48
CA ALA A 30 -8.34 -13.27 38.50
C ALA A 30 -7.62 -12.63 37.31
N SER A 31 -8.35 -11.96 36.42
CA SER A 31 -7.76 -11.34 35.25
C SER A 31 -6.82 -10.19 35.65
N ILE A 32 -5.59 -10.27 35.19
CA ILE A 32 -4.56 -9.24 35.43
C ILE A 32 -4.90 -7.90 34.75
N LEU A 33 -5.87 -7.85 33.85
CA LEU A 33 -6.27 -6.62 33.16
C LEU A 33 -7.26 -5.76 33.96
N ILE A 34 -7.91 -6.25 35.01
CA ILE A 34 -9.00 -5.55 35.70
C ILE A 34 -8.62 -4.12 36.10
N ALA A 35 -7.55 -3.98 36.84
CA ALA A 35 -7.08 -2.67 37.31
C ALA A 35 -6.71 -1.75 36.13
N MET A 36 -5.97 -2.26 35.15
CA MET A 36 -5.55 -1.51 33.96
C MET A 36 -6.74 -1.05 33.12
N LEU A 37 -7.73 -1.90 32.93
CA LEU A 37 -8.95 -1.55 32.19
C LEU A 37 -9.71 -0.43 32.89
N ALA A 38 -9.86 -0.52 34.22
CA ALA A 38 -10.52 0.51 35.03
C ALA A 38 -9.77 1.85 35.01
N GLU A 39 -8.46 1.84 35.20
CA GLU A 39 -7.61 3.05 35.18
C GLU A 39 -7.61 3.76 33.81
N ASN A 40 -7.74 3.01 32.73
CA ASN A 40 -7.75 3.56 31.39
C ASN A 40 -9.16 3.79 30.81
N ASN A 41 -10.22 3.57 31.59
CA ASN A 41 -11.62 3.65 31.15
C ASN A 41 -11.90 2.77 29.91
N ILE A 42 -11.30 1.58 29.86
CA ILE A 42 -11.49 0.63 28.77
C ILE A 42 -12.62 -0.32 29.14
N ASN A 43 -13.66 -0.37 28.30
CA ASN A 43 -14.77 -1.31 28.41
C ASN A 43 -14.75 -2.30 27.26
N LEU A 44 -14.27 -3.50 27.50
CA LEU A 44 -14.18 -4.55 26.48
C LEU A 44 -15.54 -4.98 25.93
N ALA A 45 -16.64 -4.84 26.68
CA ALA A 45 -17.98 -5.13 26.16
C ALA A 45 -18.41 -4.09 25.11
N ASN A 46 -18.15 -2.81 25.36
CA ASN A 46 -18.36 -1.76 24.36
C ASN A 46 -17.47 -1.92 23.14
N ASP A 47 -16.19 -2.29 23.35
CA ASP A 47 -15.26 -2.59 22.29
C ASP A 47 -15.71 -3.79 21.44
N ALA A 48 -16.35 -4.81 22.06
CA ALA A 48 -16.93 -5.94 21.34
C ALA A 48 -18.08 -5.53 20.44
N LEU A 49 -18.96 -4.62 20.91
CA LEU A 49 -20.06 -4.07 20.09
C LEU A 49 -19.49 -3.24 18.91
N ALA A 50 -18.50 -2.39 19.17
CA ALA A 50 -17.84 -1.61 18.14
C ALA A 50 -17.14 -2.52 17.12
N ALA A 51 -16.46 -3.58 17.57
CA ALA A 51 -15.81 -4.57 16.73
C ALA A 51 -16.81 -5.37 15.87
N ALA A 52 -17.99 -5.72 16.40
CA ALA A 52 -19.06 -6.38 15.65
C ALA A 52 -19.62 -5.47 14.54
N SER A 53 -19.85 -4.19 14.86
CA SER A 53 -20.32 -3.19 13.90
C SER A 53 -19.26 -2.93 12.82
N ALA A 54 -18.00 -2.81 13.21
CA ALA A 54 -16.88 -2.67 12.27
C ALA A 54 -16.75 -3.86 11.32
N TYR A 55 -17.01 -5.09 11.80
CA TYR A 55 -17.02 -6.29 10.97
C TYR A 55 -18.13 -6.26 9.92
N THR A 56 -19.32 -5.76 10.28
CA THR A 56 -20.42 -5.59 9.34
C THR A 56 -20.00 -4.63 8.19
N HIS A 57 -19.38 -3.51 8.52
CA HIS A 57 -18.87 -2.56 7.51
C HIS A 57 -17.77 -3.18 6.65
N GLU A 58 -16.88 -3.98 7.22
CA GLU A 58 -15.83 -4.68 6.46
C GLU A 58 -16.42 -5.67 5.46
N THR A 59 -17.43 -6.44 5.88
CA THR A 59 -18.14 -7.39 5.01
C THR A 59 -18.81 -6.67 3.84
N GLN A 60 -19.46 -5.53 4.10
CA GLN A 60 -20.07 -4.70 3.07
C GLN A 60 -19.03 -4.10 2.13
N ARG A 61 -17.91 -3.61 2.68
CA ARG A 61 -16.77 -3.10 1.89
C ARG A 61 -16.25 -4.14 0.89
N LEU A 62 -16.08 -5.37 1.33
CA LEU A 62 -15.63 -6.48 0.47
C LEU A 62 -16.67 -6.82 -0.60
N LYS A 63 -17.97 -6.75 -0.27
CA LYS A 63 -19.06 -6.95 -1.23
C LYS A 63 -19.02 -5.89 -2.33
N HIS A 64 -19.00 -4.61 -1.96
CA HIS A 64 -18.93 -3.50 -2.91
C HIS A 64 -17.66 -3.56 -3.79
N GLY A 65 -16.52 -3.99 -3.22
CA GLY A 65 -15.30 -4.20 -4.01
C GLY A 65 -15.48 -5.23 -5.12
N ARG A 66 -16.08 -6.38 -4.81
CA ARG A 66 -16.35 -7.44 -5.81
C ARG A 66 -17.38 -7.01 -6.87
N GLN A 67 -18.40 -6.24 -6.47
CA GLN A 67 -19.38 -5.71 -7.42
C GLN A 67 -18.74 -4.73 -8.40
N ALA A 68 -17.90 -3.81 -7.91
CA ALA A 68 -17.14 -2.89 -8.77
C ALA A 68 -16.27 -3.64 -9.79
N GLU A 69 -15.52 -4.65 -9.33
CA GLU A 69 -14.68 -5.48 -10.21
C GLU A 69 -15.51 -6.21 -11.28
N SER A 70 -16.71 -6.71 -10.92
CA SER A 70 -17.63 -7.37 -11.86
C SER A 70 -18.10 -6.42 -12.96
N PHE A 71 -18.55 -5.22 -12.60
CA PHE A 71 -18.97 -4.20 -13.57
C PHE A 71 -17.84 -3.78 -14.49
N GLU A 72 -16.65 -3.53 -13.95
CA GLU A 72 -15.47 -3.18 -14.77
C GLU A 72 -15.11 -4.27 -15.77
N GLN A 73 -15.20 -5.53 -15.35
CA GLN A 73 -14.92 -6.66 -16.24
C GLN A 73 -15.97 -6.76 -17.35
N ALA A 74 -17.26 -6.57 -17.03
CA ALA A 74 -18.33 -6.52 -18.02
C ALA A 74 -18.10 -5.41 -19.03
N ALA A 75 -17.87 -4.18 -18.58
CA ALA A 75 -17.57 -3.05 -19.45
C ALA A 75 -16.37 -3.31 -20.37
N LYS A 76 -15.28 -3.86 -19.85
CA LYS A 76 -14.08 -4.20 -20.65
C LYS A 76 -14.37 -5.23 -21.75
N LEU A 77 -15.16 -6.24 -21.46
CA LEU A 77 -15.50 -7.27 -22.45
C LEU A 77 -16.37 -6.67 -23.55
N THR A 78 -17.36 -5.87 -23.19
CA THR A 78 -18.23 -5.16 -24.14
C THR A 78 -17.43 -4.20 -25.03
N VAL A 79 -16.57 -3.36 -24.43
CA VAL A 79 -15.69 -2.44 -25.19
C VAL A 79 -14.79 -3.19 -26.16
N LYS A 80 -14.23 -4.34 -25.74
CA LYS A 80 -13.40 -5.19 -26.62
C LYS A 80 -14.18 -5.71 -27.82
N ALA A 81 -15.40 -6.19 -27.62
CA ALA A 81 -16.28 -6.66 -28.68
C ALA A 81 -16.66 -5.52 -29.65
N LEU A 82 -17.09 -4.39 -29.11
CA LEU A 82 -17.44 -3.19 -29.88
C LEU A 82 -16.25 -2.69 -30.69
N THR A 83 -15.06 -2.60 -30.10
CA THR A 83 -13.84 -2.17 -30.81
C THR A 83 -13.53 -3.09 -32.01
N LYS A 84 -13.76 -4.40 -31.86
CA LYS A 84 -13.58 -5.36 -32.98
C LYS A 84 -14.56 -5.04 -34.12
N ASN A 85 -15.83 -4.84 -33.81
CA ASN A 85 -16.88 -4.58 -34.80
C ASN A 85 -16.69 -3.21 -35.48
N VAL A 86 -16.38 -2.16 -34.70
CA VAL A 86 -16.05 -0.83 -35.20
C VAL A 86 -14.85 -0.87 -36.17
N ARG A 87 -13.80 -1.65 -35.81
CA ARG A 87 -12.66 -1.84 -36.73
C ARG A 87 -13.06 -2.48 -38.05
N ALA A 88 -13.93 -3.48 -38.05
CA ALA A 88 -14.42 -4.12 -39.26
C ALA A 88 -15.22 -3.13 -40.15
N ILE A 89 -16.11 -2.34 -39.53
CA ILE A 89 -16.87 -1.27 -40.20
C ILE A 89 -15.92 -0.25 -40.81
N VAL A 90 -15.00 0.29 -40.04
CA VAL A 90 -14.03 1.30 -40.49
C VAL A 90 -13.13 0.76 -41.60
N GLN A 91 -12.72 -0.50 -41.53
CA GLN A 91 -11.94 -1.13 -42.60
C GLN A 91 -12.75 -1.25 -43.92
N ASN A 92 -14.04 -1.58 -43.84
CA ASN A 92 -14.91 -1.61 -44.99
C ASN A 92 -15.07 -0.20 -45.59
N LEU A 93 -15.37 0.82 -44.80
CA LEU A 93 -15.46 2.23 -45.22
C LEU A 93 -14.13 2.71 -45.83
N LYS A 94 -12.97 2.31 -45.30
CA LYS A 94 -11.65 2.63 -45.89
C LYS A 94 -11.48 2.05 -47.30
N LYS A 95 -11.98 0.87 -47.59
CA LYS A 95 -11.94 0.26 -48.93
C LYS A 95 -12.83 1.06 -49.90
N PHE A 96 -13.98 1.55 -49.41
CA PHE A 96 -14.87 2.34 -50.21
C PHE A 96 -14.31 3.75 -50.52
N TYR A 97 -13.69 4.40 -49.54
CA TYR A 97 -13.10 5.73 -49.65
C TYR A 97 -11.57 5.71 -49.85
N VAL A 98 -11.06 4.74 -50.62
CA VAL A 98 -9.60 4.54 -50.79
C VAL A 98 -8.88 5.78 -51.35
N SER A 99 -9.55 6.56 -52.22
CA SER A 99 -9.02 7.79 -52.82
C SER A 99 -9.14 9.02 -51.92
N ASP A 100 -9.98 8.99 -50.91
CA ASP A 100 -10.23 10.14 -50.01
C ASP A 100 -10.65 9.67 -48.62
N ILE A 101 -9.66 9.26 -47.84
CA ILE A 101 -9.86 8.73 -46.50
C ILE A 101 -10.45 9.77 -45.52
N GLN A 102 -10.32 11.08 -45.82
CA GLN A 102 -10.86 12.15 -44.99
C GLN A 102 -12.39 12.14 -44.96
N LYS A 103 -13.06 11.54 -45.96
CA LYS A 103 -14.52 11.33 -45.96
C LYS A 103 -15.01 10.47 -44.80
N LEU A 104 -14.13 9.72 -44.15
CA LEU A 104 -14.46 8.98 -42.91
C LEU A 104 -14.80 9.91 -41.76
N GLY A 105 -14.35 11.16 -41.78
CA GLY A 105 -14.77 12.18 -40.81
C GLY A 105 -16.29 12.41 -40.80
N ALA A 106 -16.96 12.31 -41.95
CA ALA A 106 -18.42 12.39 -42.05
C ALA A 106 -19.15 11.20 -41.40
N TRP A 107 -18.44 10.10 -41.07
CA TRP A 107 -18.91 8.94 -40.33
C TRP A 107 -18.51 9.00 -38.85
N GLY A 108 -18.05 10.17 -38.37
CA GLY A 108 -17.61 10.36 -36.98
C GLY A 108 -16.20 9.85 -36.67
N ALA A 109 -15.49 9.32 -37.68
CA ALA A 109 -14.16 8.78 -37.42
C ALA A 109 -13.10 9.89 -37.37
N THR A 110 -12.21 9.85 -36.37
CA THR A 110 -11.04 10.74 -36.34
C THR A 110 -9.96 10.20 -37.27
N VAL A 111 -9.57 11.02 -38.26
CA VAL A 111 -8.57 10.66 -39.26
C VAL A 111 -7.31 11.49 -39.06
N ASN A 112 -6.17 10.82 -38.85
CA ASN A 112 -4.84 11.42 -38.73
C ASN A 112 -3.95 10.95 -39.88
N GLY A 113 -3.81 11.80 -40.92
CA GLY A 113 -3.16 11.41 -42.18
C GLY A 113 -3.88 10.20 -42.82
N ASN A 114 -3.20 9.10 -42.98
CA ASN A 114 -3.75 7.84 -43.51
C ASN A 114 -4.25 6.86 -42.43
N ARG A 115 -4.29 7.29 -41.17
CA ARG A 115 -4.72 6.46 -40.03
C ARG A 115 -6.08 6.91 -39.52
N VAL A 116 -6.95 5.93 -39.26
CA VAL A 116 -8.19 6.15 -38.52
C VAL A 116 -7.96 5.74 -37.07
N VAL A 117 -8.29 6.63 -36.16
CA VAL A 117 -8.21 6.37 -34.70
C VAL A 117 -9.50 5.72 -34.27
N ILE A 118 -9.38 4.52 -33.69
CA ILE A 118 -10.53 3.85 -33.04
C ILE A 118 -10.48 4.21 -31.56
N PRO A 119 -11.55 4.79 -31.01
CA PRO A 119 -11.63 5.12 -29.60
C PRO A 119 -11.47 3.90 -28.69
N ALA A 120 -10.99 4.13 -27.46
CA ALA A 120 -10.79 3.09 -26.46
C ALA A 120 -11.77 3.23 -25.27
N THR A 121 -12.44 4.38 -25.14
CA THR A 121 -13.42 4.60 -24.07
C THR A 121 -14.83 4.25 -24.54
N PRO A 122 -15.73 3.79 -23.66
CA PRO A 122 -17.13 3.50 -24.04
C PRO A 122 -17.84 4.72 -24.63
N ASP A 123 -17.67 5.91 -24.04
CA ASP A 123 -18.30 7.16 -24.46
C ASP A 123 -17.91 7.56 -25.89
N ASP A 124 -16.60 7.51 -26.18
CA ASP A 124 -16.11 7.86 -27.52
C ASP A 124 -16.51 6.79 -28.55
N LEU A 125 -16.55 5.49 -28.14
CA LEU A 125 -17.06 4.40 -28.98
C LEU A 125 -18.54 4.60 -29.31
N LYS A 126 -19.36 4.94 -28.29
CA LYS A 126 -20.77 5.24 -28.49
C LYS A 126 -20.96 6.41 -29.46
N THR A 127 -20.23 7.50 -29.25
CA THR A 127 -20.26 8.67 -30.12
C THR A 127 -19.93 8.30 -31.58
N LEU A 128 -18.91 7.49 -31.80
CA LEU A 128 -18.53 7.00 -33.11
C LEU A 128 -19.61 6.08 -33.73
N ILE A 129 -20.17 5.17 -32.96
CA ILE A 129 -21.22 4.25 -33.42
C ILE A 129 -22.46 5.02 -33.79
N ASP A 130 -22.92 5.98 -32.98
CA ASP A 130 -24.09 6.80 -33.21
C ASP A 130 -23.90 7.67 -34.46
N ALA A 131 -22.70 8.20 -34.69
CA ALA A 131 -22.37 8.93 -35.92
C ALA A 131 -22.42 8.01 -37.14
N ILE A 132 -21.95 6.78 -37.06
CA ILE A 132 -22.04 5.77 -38.11
C ILE A 132 -23.51 5.45 -38.40
N ILE A 133 -24.35 5.24 -37.39
CA ILE A 133 -25.78 4.99 -37.52
C ILE A 133 -26.46 6.17 -38.28
N THR A 134 -26.24 7.38 -37.77
CA THR A 134 -26.80 8.60 -38.34
C THR A 134 -26.41 8.76 -39.81
N LYS A 135 -25.12 8.58 -40.12
CA LYS A 135 -24.63 8.68 -41.49
C LYS A 135 -25.19 7.59 -42.39
N HIS A 136 -25.24 6.34 -41.88
CA HIS A 136 -25.82 5.20 -42.62
C HIS A 136 -27.31 5.47 -42.95
N ALA A 137 -28.09 5.95 -42.02
CA ALA A 137 -29.50 6.29 -42.19
C ALA A 137 -29.75 7.50 -43.10
N SER A 138 -28.77 8.37 -43.30
CA SER A 138 -28.90 9.55 -44.18
C SER A 138 -28.90 9.23 -45.68
N TYR A 139 -28.60 7.98 -46.05
CA TYR A 139 -28.67 7.56 -47.45
C TYR A 139 -30.10 7.19 -47.82
N VAL A 140 -30.65 7.88 -48.84
CA VAL A 140 -32.01 7.68 -49.34
C VAL A 140 -31.93 7.26 -50.80
N LEU A 141 -32.80 6.36 -51.23
CA LEU A 141 -32.84 5.91 -52.62
C LEU A 141 -32.89 7.10 -53.59
N PRO A 142 -32.13 7.08 -54.71
CA PRO A 142 -31.41 5.91 -55.24
C PRO A 142 -30.01 5.67 -54.64
N ASP A 143 -29.53 6.52 -53.74
CA ASP A 143 -28.20 6.37 -53.14
C ASP A 143 -28.20 5.26 -52.12
N VAL A 144 -27.22 4.36 -52.23
CA VAL A 144 -27.05 3.22 -51.31
C VAL A 144 -25.86 3.48 -50.37
N SER A 145 -26.12 3.30 -49.09
CA SER A 145 -25.06 3.44 -48.10
C SER A 145 -23.87 2.49 -48.36
N PRO A 146 -22.63 2.97 -48.27
CA PRO A 146 -21.43 2.14 -48.36
C PRO A 146 -21.37 0.93 -47.41
N LEU A 147 -22.15 0.95 -46.33
CA LEU A 147 -22.24 -0.14 -45.36
C LEU A 147 -23.34 -1.15 -45.67
N ALA A 148 -24.29 -0.87 -46.57
CA ALA A 148 -25.49 -1.73 -46.78
C ALA A 148 -25.11 -3.18 -47.10
N VAL A 149 -24.25 -3.38 -48.10
CA VAL A 149 -23.78 -4.72 -48.49
C VAL A 149 -22.98 -5.38 -47.36
N PHE A 150 -22.06 -4.63 -46.75
CA PHE A 150 -21.23 -5.13 -45.66
C PHE A 150 -22.07 -5.63 -44.47
N LEU A 151 -23.09 -4.92 -44.05
CA LEU A 151 -23.98 -5.30 -42.96
C LEU A 151 -24.82 -6.53 -43.31
N THR A 152 -25.25 -6.65 -44.58
CA THR A 152 -25.98 -7.84 -45.06
C THR A 152 -25.07 -9.09 -45.02
N GLU A 153 -23.79 -8.94 -45.40
CA GLU A 153 -22.81 -10.03 -45.35
C GLU A 153 -22.31 -10.37 -43.93
N ASN A 154 -22.46 -9.43 -42.99
CA ASN A 154 -22.05 -9.58 -41.60
C ASN A 154 -23.23 -9.39 -40.64
N PRO A 155 -24.22 -10.28 -40.61
CA PRO A 155 -25.46 -10.10 -39.85
C PRO A 155 -25.25 -10.09 -38.33
N THR A 156 -24.06 -10.45 -37.85
CA THR A 156 -23.70 -10.35 -36.44
C THR A 156 -23.30 -8.92 -36.03
N ILE A 157 -23.13 -8.01 -37.00
CA ILE A 157 -22.85 -6.60 -36.76
C ILE A 157 -24.19 -5.83 -36.89
N ASP A 158 -24.84 -5.66 -35.74
CA ASP A 158 -26.06 -4.85 -35.60
C ASP A 158 -25.68 -3.50 -35.01
N LEU A 159 -25.83 -2.42 -35.82
CA LEU A 159 -25.46 -1.07 -35.40
C LEU A 159 -26.32 -0.57 -34.23
N ALA A 160 -27.61 -0.91 -34.20
CA ALA A 160 -28.50 -0.49 -33.11
C ALA A 160 -28.12 -1.22 -31.81
N GLN A 161 -27.85 -2.52 -31.89
CA GLN A 161 -27.39 -3.28 -30.71
C GLN A 161 -26.02 -2.79 -30.26
N MET A 162 -25.12 -2.45 -31.15
CA MET A 162 -23.81 -1.88 -30.80
C MET A 162 -23.94 -0.55 -30.04
N SER A 163 -24.91 0.31 -30.38
CA SER A 163 -25.15 1.55 -29.64
C SER A 163 -25.69 1.26 -28.22
N LEU A 164 -26.58 0.29 -28.07
CA LEU A 164 -27.09 -0.17 -26.78
C LEU A 164 -25.96 -0.80 -25.93
N ASP A 165 -25.14 -1.62 -26.53
CA ASP A 165 -24.01 -2.26 -25.84
C ASP A 165 -22.98 -1.20 -25.37
N ALA A 166 -22.76 -0.15 -26.18
CA ALA A 166 -21.88 0.96 -25.79
C ALA A 166 -22.46 1.73 -24.59
N GLN A 167 -23.78 1.98 -24.60
CA GLN A 167 -24.45 2.58 -23.45
C GLN A 167 -24.34 1.70 -22.21
N GLN A 168 -24.56 0.40 -22.34
CA GLN A 168 -24.41 -0.54 -21.22
C GLN A 168 -22.99 -0.51 -20.63
N ALA A 169 -21.96 -0.40 -21.49
CA ALA A 169 -20.58 -0.30 -21.00
C ALA A 169 -20.30 1.02 -20.25
N ILE A 170 -20.97 2.11 -20.61
CA ILE A 170 -20.95 3.38 -19.87
C ILE A 170 -21.62 3.19 -18.51
N ASP A 171 -22.82 2.63 -18.50
CA ASP A 171 -23.61 2.39 -17.29
C ASP A 171 -22.87 1.45 -16.32
N ASP A 172 -22.21 0.41 -16.82
CA ASP A 172 -21.37 -0.49 -16.03
C ASP A 172 -20.16 0.24 -15.40
N ASN A 173 -19.50 1.15 -16.13
CA ASN A 173 -18.42 1.96 -15.58
C ASN A 173 -18.90 2.90 -14.47
N ASP A 174 -20.06 3.53 -14.67
CA ASP A 174 -20.67 4.40 -13.67
C ASP A 174 -21.10 3.61 -12.42
N ALA A 175 -21.68 2.43 -12.62
CA ALA A 175 -22.01 1.51 -11.54
C ALA A 175 -20.75 1.08 -10.77
N ALA A 176 -19.65 0.76 -11.47
CA ALA A 176 -18.38 0.43 -10.84
C ALA A 176 -17.82 1.59 -10.01
N ALA A 177 -17.92 2.82 -10.52
CA ALA A 177 -17.50 4.02 -9.80
C ALA A 177 -18.35 4.24 -8.53
N ALA A 178 -19.67 4.08 -8.61
CA ALA A 178 -20.58 4.17 -7.47
C ALA A 178 -20.26 3.12 -6.39
N GLU A 179 -20.01 1.88 -6.80
CA GLU A 179 -19.62 0.79 -5.89
C GLU A 179 -18.25 1.06 -5.20
N ARG A 180 -17.31 1.68 -5.89
CA ARG A 180 -16.03 2.11 -5.29
C ARG A 180 -16.22 3.19 -4.22
N LEU A 181 -17.10 4.16 -4.46
CA LEU A 181 -17.46 5.16 -3.45
C LEU A 181 -18.08 4.53 -2.21
N GLN A 182 -19.00 3.57 -2.40
CA GLN A 182 -19.59 2.81 -1.29
C GLN A 182 -18.51 2.01 -0.52
N LYS A 183 -17.61 1.34 -1.23
CA LYS A 183 -16.47 0.63 -0.63
C LYS A 183 -15.64 1.54 0.26
N GLU A 184 -15.31 2.76 -0.19
CA GLU A 184 -14.52 3.71 0.60
C GLU A 184 -15.30 4.26 1.79
N SER A 185 -16.59 4.57 1.62
CA SER A 185 -17.48 4.98 2.72
C SER A 185 -17.54 3.91 3.82
N ARG A 186 -17.70 2.63 3.44
CA ARG A 186 -17.73 1.52 4.40
C ARG A 186 -16.40 1.34 5.12
N LYS A 187 -15.28 1.57 4.43
CA LYS A 187 -13.95 1.57 5.05
C LYS A 187 -13.83 2.66 6.10
N GLN A 188 -14.25 3.88 5.80
CA GLN A 188 -14.24 5.00 6.77
C GLN A 188 -15.09 4.69 8.00
N GLN A 189 -16.32 4.18 7.81
CA GLN A 189 -17.22 3.79 8.91
C GLN A 189 -16.61 2.69 9.78
N ARG A 190 -15.97 1.67 9.15
CA ARG A 190 -15.21 0.64 9.87
C ARG A 190 -14.09 1.26 10.71
N ASP A 191 -13.30 2.13 10.12
CA ASP A 191 -12.11 2.71 10.76
C ASP A 191 -12.48 3.60 11.93
N VAL A 192 -13.57 4.36 11.85
CA VAL A 192 -14.10 5.16 12.98
C VAL A 192 -14.44 4.27 14.18
N LEU A 193 -15.05 3.11 13.95
CA LEU A 193 -15.41 2.19 15.02
C LEU A 193 -14.21 1.38 15.52
N TRP A 194 -13.28 1.04 14.63
CA TRP A 194 -12.19 0.12 14.92
C TRP A 194 -10.95 0.79 15.53
N ASN A 195 -10.63 2.03 15.16
CA ASN A 195 -9.44 2.72 15.66
C ASN A 195 -9.40 2.88 17.19
N PRO A 196 -10.50 3.20 17.90
CA PRO A 196 -10.53 3.17 19.36
C PRO A 196 -10.20 1.79 19.93
N VAL A 197 -10.80 0.73 19.39
CA VAL A 197 -10.53 -0.66 19.81
C VAL A 197 -9.04 -1.01 19.65
N MET A 198 -8.45 -0.64 18.52
CA MET A 198 -7.01 -0.84 18.29
C MET A 198 -6.14 -0.05 19.27
N THR A 199 -6.58 1.14 19.66
CA THR A 199 -5.88 1.93 20.67
C THR A 199 -5.90 1.22 22.03
N HIS A 200 -7.05 0.66 22.42
CA HIS A 200 -7.18 -0.15 23.63
C HIS A 200 -6.32 -1.42 23.55
N LEU A 201 -6.34 -2.15 22.45
CA LEU A 201 -5.48 -3.32 22.24
C LEU A 201 -3.98 -2.99 22.40
N ARG A 202 -3.53 -1.83 21.89
CA ARG A 202 -2.15 -1.39 22.05
C ARG A 202 -1.81 -1.11 23.50
N LYS A 203 -2.73 -0.49 24.27
CA LYS A 203 -2.55 -0.29 25.72
C LYS A 203 -2.47 -1.60 26.46
N ILE A 204 -3.40 -2.54 26.17
CA ILE A 204 -3.39 -3.89 26.76
C ILE A 204 -2.07 -4.61 26.46
N GLY A 205 -1.64 -4.62 25.22
CA GLY A 205 -0.38 -5.25 24.83
C GLY A 205 0.83 -4.66 25.52
N GLY A 206 0.91 -3.32 25.60
CA GLY A 206 1.97 -2.63 26.36
C GLY A 206 1.99 -3.01 27.85
N PHE A 207 0.83 -3.08 28.46
CA PHE A 207 0.68 -3.51 29.85
C PHE A 207 1.16 -4.97 30.05
N LEU A 208 0.71 -5.88 29.19
CA LEU A 208 1.10 -7.31 29.29
C LEU A 208 2.62 -7.50 29.17
N VAL A 209 3.29 -6.79 28.27
CA VAL A 209 4.75 -6.82 28.17
C VAL A 209 5.41 -6.30 29.45
N GLY A 210 4.83 -5.26 30.05
CA GLY A 210 5.32 -4.72 31.33
C GLY A 210 5.13 -5.68 32.52
N VAL A 211 4.01 -6.38 32.58
CA VAL A 211 3.71 -7.37 33.63
C VAL A 211 4.57 -8.62 33.48
N PHE A 212 4.82 -9.07 32.24
CA PHE A 212 5.57 -10.29 31.95
C PHE A 212 7.06 -10.05 31.65
N VAL A 213 7.67 -9.05 32.26
CA VAL A 213 9.12 -8.79 32.07
C VAL A 213 9.94 -10.05 32.25
N GLY A 214 10.76 -10.39 31.25
CA GLY A 214 11.56 -11.62 31.20
C GLY A 214 10.76 -12.89 30.85
N LYS A 215 9.45 -12.79 30.67
CA LYS A 215 8.54 -13.87 30.25
C LYS A 215 7.50 -13.34 29.24
N GLU A 216 7.91 -12.40 28.42
CA GLU A 216 7.01 -11.62 27.53
C GLU A 216 6.21 -12.51 26.57
N LYS A 217 6.72 -13.72 26.25
CA LYS A 217 5.99 -14.73 25.45
C LYS A 217 4.64 -15.13 26.06
N LYS A 218 4.43 -14.94 27.37
CA LYS A 218 3.14 -15.15 28.00
C LYS A 218 2.04 -14.20 27.51
N ALA A 219 2.38 -13.07 26.88
CA ALA A 219 1.40 -12.24 26.18
C ALA A 219 0.78 -12.99 24.98
N GLY A 220 1.42 -14.07 24.50
CA GLY A 220 0.84 -14.98 23.50
C GLY A 220 -0.44 -15.67 23.96
N ASP A 221 -0.60 -15.93 25.25
CA ASP A 221 -1.83 -16.51 25.84
C ASP A 221 -3.04 -15.59 25.65
N TRP A 222 -2.78 -14.30 25.41
CA TRP A 222 -3.76 -13.24 25.10
C TRP A 222 -3.88 -12.99 23.60
N GLY A 223 -3.26 -13.80 22.76
CA GLY A 223 -3.27 -13.68 21.30
C GLY A 223 -2.22 -12.73 20.71
N TYR A 224 -1.37 -12.11 21.54
CA TYR A 224 -0.34 -11.19 21.04
C TYR A 224 0.88 -11.93 20.48
N THR A 225 1.35 -11.52 19.32
CA THR A 225 2.63 -11.96 18.78
C THR A 225 3.75 -11.12 19.39
N VAL A 226 4.69 -11.78 20.06
CA VAL A 226 5.82 -11.12 20.72
C VAL A 226 7.10 -11.38 19.93
N ASP A 227 7.76 -10.30 19.53
CA ASP A 227 9.12 -10.33 18.97
C ASP A 227 10.11 -10.12 20.10
N ASP A 228 10.69 -11.21 20.55
CA ASP A 228 11.76 -11.24 21.55
C ASP A 228 13.15 -11.40 20.91
N SER A 229 13.23 -11.36 19.58
CA SER A 229 14.49 -11.42 18.87
C SER A 229 15.41 -10.31 19.34
N PRO A 230 16.67 -10.61 19.71
CA PRO A 230 17.63 -9.57 20.03
C PRO A 230 17.76 -8.65 18.81
N LYS A 231 17.43 -7.36 18.98
CA LYS A 231 17.64 -6.40 17.90
C LYS A 231 19.12 -6.36 17.60
N ALA A 232 19.48 -6.69 16.37
CA ALA A 232 20.83 -6.44 15.88
C ALA A 232 21.23 -5.00 16.22
N PRO A 233 22.37 -4.77 16.85
CA PRO A 233 22.82 -3.43 17.19
C PRO A 233 22.86 -2.56 15.92
N LYS A 234 22.34 -1.33 16.01
CA LYS A 234 22.36 -0.41 14.87
C LYS A 234 23.80 -0.10 14.47
N LYS A 235 24.24 -0.61 13.32
CA LYS A 235 25.53 -0.26 12.73
C LYS A 235 25.47 1.17 12.18
N GLN A 236 26.22 2.09 12.80
CA GLN A 236 26.39 3.44 12.30
C GLN A 236 27.84 3.61 11.85
N THR A 237 28.06 3.52 10.55
CA THR A 237 29.38 3.78 9.96
C THR A 237 29.66 5.28 9.92
N THR A 238 30.80 5.69 10.45
CA THR A 238 31.24 7.07 10.47
C THR A 238 32.65 7.17 9.87
N LYS A 239 32.83 8.09 8.93
CA LYS A 239 34.16 8.43 8.39
C LYS A 239 34.79 9.52 9.26
N VAL A 240 36.08 9.39 9.54
CA VAL A 240 36.87 10.42 10.19
C VAL A 240 37.91 10.90 9.16
N PRO A 241 37.85 12.15 8.69
CA PRO A 241 38.81 12.67 7.74
C PRO A 241 40.23 12.54 8.26
N ILE A 242 41.22 12.69 7.38
CA ILE A 242 42.62 12.70 7.74
C ILE A 242 42.90 13.81 8.76
N ALA A 243 43.82 13.54 9.69
CA ALA A 243 44.24 14.45 10.76
C ALA A 243 43.10 15.17 11.46
N SER A 244 41.95 14.50 11.64
CA SER A 244 40.73 15.11 12.15
C SER A 244 40.09 14.37 13.32
N THR A 245 39.10 15.01 13.91
CA THR A 245 38.41 14.55 15.11
C THR A 245 36.91 14.41 14.85
N LYS A 246 36.28 13.33 15.33
CA LYS A 246 34.84 13.14 15.30
C LYS A 246 34.30 12.87 16.68
N LYS A 247 33.30 13.64 17.12
CA LYS A 247 32.58 13.37 18.37
C LYS A 247 31.39 12.46 18.10
N VAL A 248 31.18 11.50 19.00
CA VAL A 248 30.04 10.59 19.01
C VAL A 248 29.33 10.72 20.34
N THR A 249 28.05 11.05 20.31
CA THR A 249 27.23 11.29 21.49
C THR A 249 26.39 10.06 21.88
N SER A 250 25.90 10.05 23.11
CA SER A 250 24.95 9.04 23.62
C SER A 250 25.47 7.60 23.53
N ILE A 251 26.66 7.36 24.04
CA ILE A 251 27.26 6.04 24.15
C ILE A 251 26.77 5.37 25.42
N VAL A 252 26.05 4.26 25.29
CA VAL A 252 25.54 3.46 26.41
C VAL A 252 26.50 2.35 26.79
N ILE A 253 26.39 1.83 28.03
CA ILE A 253 27.16 0.66 28.49
C ILE A 253 26.89 -0.51 27.54
N GLY A 254 27.94 -1.28 27.20
CA GLY A 254 27.85 -2.40 26.25
C GLY A 254 27.94 -1.99 24.78
N SER A 255 27.94 -0.68 24.44
CA SER A 255 28.24 -0.27 23.08
C SER A 255 29.66 -0.67 22.70
N THR A 256 29.86 -0.99 21.41
CA THR A 256 31.20 -1.27 20.86
C THR A 256 31.53 -0.31 19.74
N LEU A 257 32.80 0.10 19.67
CA LEU A 257 33.35 0.85 18.54
C LEU A 257 34.27 -0.10 17.77
N GLU A 258 33.95 -0.39 16.54
CA GLU A 258 34.75 -1.19 15.61
C GLU A 258 35.54 -0.23 14.69
N ASN A 259 36.83 -0.39 14.63
CA ASN A 259 37.66 0.30 13.63
C ASN A 259 37.54 -0.43 12.29
N ALA A 260 36.70 0.05 11.41
CA ALA A 260 36.46 -0.50 10.08
C ALA A 260 37.33 0.16 8.99
N GLY A 261 38.32 0.95 9.39
CA GLY A 261 39.30 1.63 8.51
C GLY A 261 40.62 0.88 8.38
N ALA A 262 41.57 1.46 7.65
CA ALA A 262 42.91 0.95 7.43
C ALA A 262 43.94 1.54 8.39
N VAL A 263 43.55 2.50 9.23
CA VAL A 263 44.49 3.24 10.13
C VAL A 263 44.02 3.07 11.59
N ALA A 264 44.97 3.11 12.53
CA ALA A 264 44.64 3.07 13.95
C ALA A 264 43.90 4.35 14.36
N LEU A 265 42.87 4.21 15.19
CA LEU A 265 42.07 5.33 15.70
C LEU A 265 42.37 5.56 17.18
N HIS A 266 42.51 6.82 17.57
CA HIS A 266 42.66 7.21 18.97
C HIS A 266 41.27 7.55 19.56
N VAL A 267 40.82 6.83 20.58
CA VAL A 267 39.50 7.03 21.19
C VAL A 267 39.68 7.59 22.60
N TYR A 268 39.19 8.81 22.79
CA TYR A 268 39.14 9.48 24.09
C TYR A 268 37.76 9.31 24.69
N ARG A 269 37.72 8.88 25.93
CA ARG A 269 36.49 8.62 26.68
C ARG A 269 35.99 9.93 27.30
N GLY A 270 35.42 10.78 26.45
CA GLY A 270 34.91 12.10 26.81
C GLY A 270 34.81 13.04 25.62
N GLY A 271 34.30 14.23 25.85
CA GLY A 271 34.16 15.26 24.80
C GLY A 271 35.44 16.03 24.43
N SER A 272 36.58 15.67 25.04
CA SER A 272 37.88 16.31 24.87
C SER A 272 38.94 15.30 24.42
N THR A 273 40.01 15.78 23.81
CA THR A 273 41.20 15.02 23.46
C THR A 273 42.29 15.09 24.55
N VAL A 274 41.96 15.62 25.72
CA VAL A 274 42.86 15.65 26.89
C VAL A 274 42.88 14.29 27.58
N GLY A 275 44.05 13.77 27.87
CA GLY A 275 44.27 12.46 28.50
C GLY A 275 44.83 11.41 27.55
N THR A 276 45.00 10.20 28.05
CA THR A 276 45.51 9.07 27.29
C THR A 276 44.42 8.43 26.44
N PRO A 277 44.53 8.38 25.11
CA PRO A 277 43.58 7.71 24.26
C PRO A 277 43.71 6.18 24.39
N VAL A 278 42.63 5.47 24.11
CA VAL A 278 42.67 4.06 23.75
C VAL A 278 42.93 3.95 22.27
N ILE A 279 44.01 3.29 21.88
CA ILE A 279 44.33 3.09 20.45
C ILE A 279 43.55 1.83 20.00
N VAL A 280 42.78 1.97 18.91
CA VAL A 280 42.02 0.89 18.30
C VAL A 280 42.61 0.59 16.93
N PRO A 281 43.39 -0.49 16.78
CA PRO A 281 43.92 -0.91 15.49
C PRO A 281 42.85 -1.20 14.42
N PRO A 282 43.21 -1.25 13.14
CA PRO A 282 42.31 -1.69 12.08
C PRO A 282 41.72 -3.06 12.34
N GLY A 283 40.38 -3.19 12.19
CA GLY A 283 39.63 -4.43 12.40
C GLY A 283 39.33 -4.76 13.86
N GLU A 284 39.88 -4.02 14.82
CA GLU A 284 39.64 -4.28 16.24
C GLU A 284 38.43 -3.52 16.80
N MET A 285 37.93 -4.03 17.95
CA MET A 285 36.75 -3.48 18.63
C MET A 285 37.11 -2.97 20.02
N LEU A 286 36.59 -1.82 20.39
CA LEU A 286 36.63 -1.26 21.72
C LEU A 286 35.28 -1.37 22.41
N GLY A 287 35.15 -2.16 23.45
CA GLY A 287 33.96 -2.26 24.28
C GLY A 287 33.85 -1.07 25.25
N MET A 288 32.65 -0.52 25.40
CA MET A 288 32.35 0.54 26.37
C MET A 288 31.85 -0.06 27.69
N THR A 289 32.70 -0.06 28.69
CA THR A 289 32.38 -0.55 30.05
C THR A 289 31.60 0.43 30.90
N LYS A 290 31.47 1.70 30.44
CA LYS A 290 30.67 2.76 31.05
C LYS A 290 29.85 3.46 29.96
N GLY A 291 28.74 4.11 30.35
CA GLY A 291 28.05 5.07 29.54
C GLY A 291 28.85 6.38 29.43
N TYR A 292 28.93 6.94 28.25
CA TYR A 292 29.58 8.23 28.01
C TYR A 292 28.58 9.13 27.24
N SER A 293 28.42 10.36 27.71
CA SER A 293 27.62 11.36 26.99
C SER A 293 28.24 11.64 25.61
N THR A 294 29.58 11.60 25.55
CA THR A 294 30.33 11.80 24.31
C THR A 294 31.65 11.03 24.38
N ILE A 295 32.04 10.43 23.29
CA ILE A 295 33.41 9.97 23.03
C ILE A 295 34.00 10.78 21.87
N THR A 296 35.32 10.96 21.88
CA THR A 296 36.02 11.65 20.81
C THR A 296 36.94 10.68 20.10
N VAL A 297 36.72 10.50 18.80
CA VAL A 297 37.52 9.63 17.93
C VAL A 297 38.42 10.52 17.05
N VAL A 298 39.71 10.30 17.14
CA VAL A 298 40.71 11.02 16.38
C VAL A 298 41.38 10.09 15.38
N ASN A 299 41.48 10.53 14.15
CA ASN A 299 42.33 9.91 13.16
C ASN A 299 43.66 10.68 13.14
N PRO A 300 44.76 10.11 13.68
CA PRO A 300 46.06 10.76 13.69
C PRO A 300 46.78 10.69 12.35
N ASP A 301 46.32 9.84 11.43
CA ASP A 301 46.96 9.67 10.12
C ASP A 301 46.74 10.89 9.23
N THR A 302 47.78 11.32 8.52
CA THR A 302 47.77 12.49 7.66
C THR A 302 47.55 12.16 6.17
N LEU A 303 47.45 10.87 5.83
CA LEU A 303 47.35 10.39 4.45
C LEU A 303 46.09 9.63 4.17
N THR A 304 45.58 8.88 5.18
CA THR A 304 44.47 7.95 4.99
C THR A 304 43.28 8.28 5.89
N PRO A 305 42.08 8.41 5.35
CA PRO A 305 40.89 8.66 6.17
C PRO A 305 40.55 7.43 7.05
N GLY A 306 40.21 7.70 8.31
CA GLY A 306 39.73 6.71 9.25
C GLY A 306 38.29 6.37 9.02
N LYS A 307 37.87 5.15 9.45
CA LYS A 307 36.49 4.70 9.40
C LYS A 307 36.19 3.86 10.63
N PHE A 308 35.08 4.15 11.30
CA PHE A 308 34.61 3.34 12.41
C PHE A 308 33.10 3.10 12.36
N ILE A 309 32.68 2.04 13.05
CA ILE A 309 31.29 1.66 13.22
C ILE A 309 30.98 1.68 14.72
N VAL A 310 29.91 2.33 15.13
CA VAL A 310 29.40 2.23 16.51
C VAL A 310 28.22 1.28 16.53
N LEU A 311 28.39 0.19 17.29
CA LEU A 311 27.34 -0.77 17.56
C LEU A 311 26.69 -0.38 18.90
N ARG A 312 25.48 0.16 18.85
CA ARG A 312 24.72 0.54 20.05
C ARG A 312 23.77 -0.58 20.41
N HIS A 313 23.99 -1.17 21.57
CA HIS A 313 22.98 -2.04 22.19
C HIS A 313 21.91 -1.15 22.83
N LYS A 314 20.64 -1.37 22.47
CA LYS A 314 19.48 -0.71 23.10
C LYS A 314 19.00 -1.53 24.27
#